data_cc38b314d3c24c98a13bfb34a4a87e3c
#
_entry.id   cc38b314d3c24c98a13bfb34a4a87e3c
#
_cell.length_a   1.000
_cell.length_b   1.000
_cell.length_c   1.000
_cell.angle_alpha   90.00
_cell.angle_beta   90.00
_cell.angle_gamma   90.00
#
_symmetry.space_group_name_H-M   'P 1'
#
loop_
_entity.id
_entity.type
_entity.pdbx_description
1 polymer ?
#
loop_
_entity_poly.entity_id
_entity_poly.type
_entity_poly.pdbx_seq_one_letter_code
_entity_poly.pdbx_strand_id
1 'polypeptide(L)'
;MGSLTTPSSDRRAAVSLFSRLRTAEGQADPFPLYTELRSRGGVAPAPWGGFLVTGFDTCDRILRSADWLEPDQGWRDRQGPRTRWSAPSSREIGSTMPALNPPEHTRVRRAAGGFDRASIQRMGPTVSRLTDGLLDSLTERLKDGGGEADFAALVSEELPVATIGAWLALPSADWPRLRELTHEQVFTQELLPSASQLARSDVAMAELRAYFTELIRERRRRLGDDPVSRWIGTWDAMEPDRDKADEAVYFLALFVLLAALETTSTLLSTMTLLLVGEPARWDLLAARPDLAPAFVEETLRYDPPTHVISRVAGKDCLLDGFEVRADDMVHLMVGAAHRDPAKHPDPDRFDPHRGTAAHHLAFSGGIHYCLGAPLARLEAHTLLRQLVGRLPRLTLVRRPPMAPRVAFRRLLSLDVALA
;
A
#
# COMPACT_ATOMS: atom_id res chain seq x y z
N MET A 1 3.07 28.44 28.66
CA MET A 1 4.45 28.73 28.22
C MET A 1 5.34 27.61 28.70
N GLY A 2 5.82 26.78 27.82
CA GLY A 2 6.72 25.67 28.06
C GLY A 2 6.79 24.84 26.81
N SER A 3 7.47 25.36 25.76
CA SER A 3 7.88 24.55 24.60
C SER A 3 8.77 23.45 25.16
N LEU A 4 8.25 22.23 25.23
CA LEU A 4 9.05 21.02 25.42
C LEU A 4 9.92 20.84 24.16
N THR A 5 11.03 21.59 24.11
CA THR A 5 12.08 21.30 23.14
C THR A 5 12.60 19.92 23.45
N THR A 6 12.30 18.97 22.57
CA THR A 6 12.91 17.62 22.59
C THR A 6 14.39 17.78 22.87
N PRO A 7 14.98 17.08 23.85
CA PRO A 7 16.40 17.13 24.11
C PRO A 7 17.19 16.94 22.80
N SER A 8 18.20 17.74 22.56
CA SER A 8 18.96 17.71 21.28
C SER A 8 19.57 16.33 20.96
N SER A 9 19.73 15.50 21.99
CA SER A 9 20.14 14.10 21.90
C SER A 9 19.08 13.21 21.23
N ASP A 10 17.81 13.32 21.62
CA ASP A 10 16.72 12.45 21.12
C ASP A 10 16.40 12.78 19.66
N ARG A 11 16.42 14.07 19.29
CA ARG A 11 16.25 14.48 17.89
C ARG A 11 17.39 13.94 17.02
N ARG A 12 18.66 14.04 17.46
CA ARG A 12 19.82 13.49 16.71
C ARG A 12 19.73 11.99 16.55
N ALA A 13 19.33 11.29 17.59
CA ALA A 13 19.17 9.85 17.57
C ALA A 13 18.03 9.41 16.63
N ALA A 14 16.91 10.14 16.58
CA ALA A 14 15.82 9.88 15.62
C ALA A 14 16.27 10.14 14.18
N VAL A 15 17.01 11.24 13.91
CA VAL A 15 17.61 11.52 12.58
C VAL A 15 18.52 10.38 12.15
N SER A 16 19.42 9.91 13.04
CA SER A 16 20.32 8.79 12.77
C SER A 16 19.55 7.51 12.42
N LEU A 17 18.49 7.20 13.15
CA LEU A 17 17.63 6.03 12.89
C LEU A 17 17.01 6.08 11.50
N PHE A 18 16.41 7.21 11.11
CA PHE A 18 15.83 7.37 9.78
C PHE A 18 16.86 7.38 8.66
N SER A 19 18.09 7.88 8.92
CA SER A 19 19.19 7.76 7.97
C SER A 19 19.57 6.30 7.74
N ARG A 20 19.62 5.49 8.81
CA ARG A 20 19.89 4.05 8.73
C ARG A 20 18.75 3.30 8.03
N LEU A 21 17.48 3.65 8.29
CA LEU A 21 16.33 3.08 7.59
C LEU A 21 16.39 3.28 6.07
N ARG A 22 17.07 4.32 5.58
CA ARG A 22 17.19 4.60 4.15
C ARG A 22 18.41 3.94 3.48
N THR A 23 19.26 3.27 4.23
CA THR A 23 20.37 2.48 3.67
C THR A 23 19.85 1.16 3.09
N ALA A 24 20.61 0.54 2.19
CA ALA A 24 20.28 -0.77 1.64
C ALA A 24 20.14 -1.83 2.74
N GLU A 25 20.99 -1.80 3.78
CA GLU A 25 20.93 -2.70 4.93
C GLU A 25 19.67 -2.47 5.76
N GLY A 26 19.34 -1.21 6.10
CA GLY A 26 18.12 -0.88 6.85
C GLY A 26 16.84 -1.17 6.07
N GLN A 27 16.87 -1.09 4.75
CA GLN A 27 15.75 -1.52 3.91
C GLN A 27 15.64 -3.04 3.81
N ALA A 28 16.75 -3.74 3.79
CA ALA A 28 16.74 -5.20 3.76
C ALA A 28 16.11 -5.80 5.03
N ASP A 29 16.34 -5.19 6.21
CA ASP A 29 15.72 -5.56 7.49
C ASP A 29 15.49 -4.31 8.36
N PRO A 30 14.33 -3.68 8.30
CA PRO A 30 14.01 -2.49 9.10
C PRO A 30 13.61 -2.80 10.54
N PHE A 31 13.29 -4.06 10.87
CA PHE A 31 12.64 -4.41 12.14
C PHE A 31 13.52 -4.18 13.38
N PRO A 32 14.84 -4.42 13.36
CA PRO A 32 15.72 -4.02 14.47
C PRO A 32 15.68 -2.51 14.75
N LEU A 33 15.59 -1.69 13.68
CA LEU A 33 15.48 -0.24 13.79
C LEU A 33 14.11 0.18 14.36
N TYR A 34 13.03 -0.53 14.00
CA TYR A 34 11.72 -0.31 14.59
C TYR A 34 11.67 -0.72 16.07
N THR A 35 12.39 -1.77 16.46
CA THR A 35 12.53 -2.14 17.87
C THR A 35 13.32 -1.08 18.65
N GLU A 36 14.38 -0.52 18.08
CA GLU A 36 15.09 0.62 18.65
C GLU A 36 14.18 1.85 18.78
N LEU A 37 13.35 2.14 17.77
CA LEU A 37 12.39 3.24 17.83
C LEU A 37 11.35 3.02 18.95
N ARG A 38 10.78 1.82 19.04
CA ARG A 38 9.78 1.46 20.07
C ARG A 38 10.35 1.50 21.48
N SER A 39 11.64 1.17 21.69
CA SER A 39 12.27 1.26 23.01
C SER A 39 12.33 2.68 23.58
N ARG A 40 12.10 3.70 22.76
CA ARG A 40 12.00 5.11 23.18
C ARG A 40 10.63 5.53 23.66
N GLY A 41 9.65 4.62 23.63
CA GLY A 41 8.25 4.82 24.00
C GLY A 41 7.31 4.52 22.84
N GLY A 42 6.04 4.26 23.15
CA GLY A 42 4.98 4.02 22.14
C GLY A 42 4.71 5.23 21.26
N VAL A 43 5.03 6.43 21.75
CA VAL A 43 4.98 7.72 21.05
C VAL A 43 6.30 8.44 21.25
N ALA A 44 6.83 9.05 20.20
CA ALA A 44 8.06 9.85 20.23
C ALA A 44 7.97 11.02 19.26
N PRO A 45 8.58 12.19 19.55
CA PRO A 45 8.63 13.30 18.62
C PRO A 45 9.37 12.94 17.33
N ALA A 46 8.82 13.32 16.17
CA ALA A 46 9.47 13.16 14.89
C ALA A 46 10.55 14.23 14.68
N PRO A 47 11.70 13.93 14.05
CA PRO A 47 12.78 14.90 13.86
C PRO A 47 12.38 16.11 13.01
N TRP A 48 11.36 15.97 12.17
CA TRP A 48 10.84 17.01 11.27
C TRP A 48 9.56 17.69 11.76
N GLY A 49 9.10 17.40 12.97
CA GLY A 49 7.86 17.88 13.56
C GLY A 49 6.77 16.82 13.60
N GLY A 50 5.82 16.98 14.52
CA GLY A 50 4.81 15.95 14.82
C GLY A 50 5.38 14.76 15.59
N PHE A 51 4.72 13.61 15.49
CA PHE A 51 5.03 12.45 16.32
C PHE A 51 5.10 11.14 15.51
N LEU A 52 5.90 10.21 16.01
CA LEU A 52 6.00 8.82 15.56
C LEU A 52 5.27 7.94 16.58
N VAL A 53 4.39 7.08 16.11
CA VAL A 53 3.60 6.18 16.96
C VAL A 53 3.95 4.74 16.59
N THR A 54 4.47 3.96 17.56
CA THR A 54 4.95 2.59 17.35
C THR A 54 4.13 1.55 18.09
N GLY A 55 3.34 1.94 19.11
CA GLY A 55 2.47 1.04 19.89
C GLY A 55 1.24 0.63 19.06
N PHE A 56 0.93 -0.67 19.03
CA PHE A 56 -0.16 -1.20 18.23
C PHE A 56 -1.52 -0.61 18.63
N ASP A 57 -1.87 -0.66 19.90
CA ASP A 57 -3.20 -0.22 20.37
C ASP A 57 -3.39 1.30 20.18
N THR A 58 -2.31 2.09 20.27
CA THR A 58 -2.36 3.53 20.01
C THR A 58 -2.55 3.79 18.51
N CYS A 59 -1.86 3.05 17.62
CA CYS A 59 -2.09 3.12 16.19
C CYS A 59 -3.53 2.76 15.81
N ASP A 60 -4.08 1.65 16.34
CA ASP A 60 -5.44 1.19 16.05
C ASP A 60 -6.48 2.22 16.56
N ARG A 61 -6.30 2.77 17.76
CA ARG A 61 -7.15 3.81 18.31
C ARG A 61 -7.18 5.06 17.43
N ILE A 62 -6.02 5.53 16.95
CA ILE A 62 -5.91 6.68 16.07
C ILE A 62 -6.62 6.42 14.74
N LEU A 63 -6.40 5.27 14.11
CA LEU A 63 -7.01 4.90 12.84
C LEU A 63 -8.55 4.83 12.88
N ARG A 64 -9.13 4.56 14.07
CA ARG A 64 -10.59 4.43 14.26
C ARG A 64 -11.27 5.67 14.78
N SER A 65 -10.51 6.63 15.26
CA SER A 65 -11.05 7.84 15.89
C SER A 65 -11.39 8.91 14.85
N ALA A 66 -12.55 9.54 14.99
CA ALA A 66 -12.97 10.68 14.20
C ALA A 66 -12.19 11.97 14.54
N ASP A 67 -11.44 12.00 15.63
CA ASP A 67 -10.61 13.13 16.03
C ASP A 67 -9.29 13.19 15.24
N TRP A 68 -8.97 12.15 14.47
CA TRP A 68 -7.77 12.05 13.66
C TRP A 68 -8.13 12.05 12.18
N LEU A 69 -7.71 13.10 11.51
CA LEU A 69 -8.09 13.42 10.13
C LEU A 69 -7.01 12.98 9.13
N GLU A 70 -7.40 12.85 7.89
CA GLU A 70 -6.43 12.80 6.78
C GLU A 70 -5.87 14.19 6.50
N PRO A 71 -4.61 14.30 6.06
CA PRO A 71 -4.03 15.57 5.60
C PRO A 71 -4.65 15.96 4.26
N ASP A 72 -5.88 16.47 4.30
CA ASP A 72 -6.64 16.91 3.13
C ASP A 72 -6.03 18.15 2.46
N GLN A 73 -6.63 18.61 1.35
CA GLN A 73 -6.13 19.75 0.62
C GLN A 73 -6.09 21.03 1.48
N GLY A 74 -7.09 21.24 2.35
CA GLY A 74 -7.12 22.38 3.24
C GLY A 74 -5.96 22.38 4.23
N TRP A 75 -5.64 21.23 4.81
CA TRP A 75 -4.45 21.10 5.67
C TRP A 75 -3.16 21.32 4.87
N ARG A 76 -3.03 20.74 3.66
CA ARG A 76 -1.84 20.88 2.80
C ARG A 76 -1.58 22.34 2.42
N ASP A 77 -2.60 23.09 2.09
CA ASP A 77 -2.49 24.51 1.74
C ASP A 77 -1.98 25.36 2.91
N ARG A 78 -2.34 24.99 4.16
CA ARG A 78 -1.81 25.65 5.36
C ARG A 78 -0.33 25.39 5.62
N GLN A 79 0.27 24.33 5.01
CA GLN A 79 1.70 24.04 5.18
C GLN A 79 2.63 24.98 4.43
N GLY A 80 2.08 25.81 3.56
CA GLY A 80 2.81 26.84 2.81
C GLY A 80 3.45 26.35 1.51
N PRO A 81 3.88 27.28 0.64
CA PRO A 81 4.20 27.01 -0.76
C PRO A 81 5.58 26.36 -1.00
N ARG A 82 6.42 26.23 0.03
CA ARG A 82 7.78 25.68 -0.07
C ARG A 82 7.91 24.30 0.56
N THR A 83 6.79 23.61 0.76
CA THR A 83 6.76 22.26 1.30
C THR A 83 6.48 21.23 0.21
N ARG A 84 6.72 19.95 0.49
CA ARG A 84 6.37 18.84 -0.41
C ARG A 84 4.87 18.82 -0.77
N TRP A 85 4.03 19.39 0.09
CA TRP A 85 2.58 19.41 -0.05
C TRP A 85 2.09 20.36 -1.15
N SER A 86 2.94 21.30 -1.58
CA SER A 86 2.64 22.23 -2.69
C SER A 86 2.95 21.65 -4.07
N ALA A 87 3.63 20.50 -4.16
CA ALA A 87 3.92 19.82 -5.43
C ALA A 87 2.62 19.46 -6.17
N PRO A 88 2.54 19.60 -7.50
CA PRO A 88 1.36 19.25 -8.28
C PRO A 88 0.84 17.83 -7.99
N SER A 89 1.71 16.84 -8.00
CA SER A 89 1.35 15.45 -7.68
C SER A 89 0.80 15.27 -6.26
N SER A 90 1.32 16.04 -5.28
CA SER A 90 0.78 16.02 -3.92
C SER A 90 -0.64 16.59 -3.83
N ARG A 91 -0.96 17.60 -4.63
CA ARG A 91 -2.32 18.15 -4.72
C ARG A 91 -3.28 17.16 -5.36
N GLU A 92 -2.86 16.49 -6.43
CA GLU A 92 -3.64 15.43 -7.06
C GLU A 92 -4.00 14.32 -6.06
N ILE A 93 -3.02 13.79 -5.34
CA ILE A 93 -3.25 12.79 -4.30
C ILE A 93 -4.15 13.34 -3.17
N GLY A 94 -4.00 14.61 -2.82
CA GLY A 94 -4.83 15.28 -1.81
C GLY A 94 -6.31 15.36 -2.16
N SER A 95 -6.67 15.18 -3.42
CA SER A 95 -8.05 15.16 -3.91
C SER A 95 -8.62 13.75 -4.08
N THR A 96 -7.81 12.71 -3.89
CA THR A 96 -8.27 11.31 -3.96
C THR A 96 -8.97 10.88 -2.66
N MET A 97 -9.83 9.87 -2.76
CA MET A 97 -10.66 9.39 -1.65
C MET A 97 -9.91 9.16 -0.33
N PRO A 98 -8.70 8.56 -0.28
CA PRO A 98 -7.98 8.36 0.98
C PRO A 98 -7.54 9.64 1.69
N ALA A 99 -7.43 10.75 0.97
CA ALA A 99 -7.02 12.03 1.54
C ALA A 99 -8.20 12.92 1.94
N LEU A 100 -9.44 12.46 1.72
CA LEU A 100 -10.65 13.22 2.06
C LEU A 100 -11.09 12.92 3.49
N ASN A 101 -11.74 13.91 4.11
CA ASN A 101 -12.44 13.77 5.38
C ASN A 101 -13.97 13.82 5.17
N PRO A 102 -14.80 13.32 6.11
CA PRO A 102 -16.25 13.53 6.05
C PRO A 102 -16.61 15.03 6.00
N PRO A 103 -17.66 15.43 5.26
CA PRO A 103 -18.63 14.55 4.58
C PRO A 103 -18.17 14.04 3.20
N GLU A 104 -17.17 14.67 2.56
CA GLU A 104 -16.75 14.36 1.18
C GLU A 104 -16.22 12.92 1.05
N HIS A 105 -15.41 12.44 1.99
CA HIS A 105 -14.99 11.05 2.03
C HIS A 105 -16.21 10.09 1.94
N THR A 106 -17.25 10.35 2.71
CA THR A 106 -18.43 9.50 2.76
C THR A 106 -19.17 9.51 1.42
N ARG A 107 -19.26 10.67 0.77
CA ARG A 107 -19.89 10.85 -0.56
C ARG A 107 -19.14 10.03 -1.61
N VAL A 108 -17.83 10.23 -1.71
CA VAL A 108 -16.97 9.54 -2.70
C VAL A 108 -16.92 8.04 -2.44
N ARG A 109 -16.80 7.60 -1.19
CA ARG A 109 -16.76 6.18 -0.85
C ARG A 109 -18.05 5.45 -1.20
N ARG A 110 -19.21 6.07 -1.07
CA ARG A 110 -20.48 5.50 -1.53
C ARG A 110 -20.56 5.38 -3.05
N ALA A 111 -20.03 6.39 -3.76
CA ALA A 111 -20.00 6.39 -5.22
C ALA A 111 -19.03 5.36 -5.80
N ALA A 112 -18.00 4.94 -5.04
CA ALA A 112 -16.96 3.99 -5.44
C ALA A 112 -17.43 2.53 -5.54
N GLY A 113 -18.68 2.24 -5.87
CA GLY A 113 -19.25 0.89 -5.94
C GLY A 113 -18.38 -0.13 -6.71
N GLY A 114 -18.67 -1.43 -6.53
CA GLY A 114 -17.97 -2.51 -7.22
C GLY A 114 -16.94 -3.25 -6.37
N PHE A 115 -16.71 -2.83 -5.12
CA PHE A 115 -15.83 -3.49 -4.15
C PHE A 115 -16.59 -4.34 -3.11
N ASP A 116 -17.89 -4.54 -3.33
CA ASP A 116 -18.68 -5.45 -2.51
C ASP A 116 -18.27 -6.92 -2.74
N ARG A 117 -18.64 -7.76 -1.78
CA ARG A 117 -18.26 -9.18 -1.79
C ARG A 117 -18.65 -9.90 -3.08
N ALA A 118 -19.84 -9.63 -3.61
CA ALA A 118 -20.33 -10.30 -4.82
C ALA A 118 -19.54 -9.86 -6.06
N SER A 119 -19.22 -8.57 -6.16
CA SER A 119 -18.41 -8.01 -7.24
C SER A 119 -16.98 -8.61 -7.25
N ILE A 120 -16.37 -8.71 -6.07
CA ILE A 120 -15.03 -9.31 -5.95
C ILE A 120 -15.08 -10.82 -6.24
N GLN A 121 -16.10 -11.54 -5.80
CA GLN A 121 -16.24 -12.97 -6.14
C GLN A 121 -16.35 -13.21 -7.65
N ARG A 122 -17.00 -12.33 -8.39
CA ARG A 122 -17.06 -12.39 -9.87
C ARG A 122 -15.69 -12.22 -10.54
N MET A 123 -14.73 -11.58 -9.86
CA MET A 123 -13.34 -11.47 -10.34
C MET A 123 -12.54 -12.78 -10.21
N GLY A 124 -12.98 -13.71 -9.36
CA GLY A 124 -12.27 -14.96 -9.09
C GLY A 124 -11.80 -15.72 -10.33
N PRO A 125 -12.68 -16.03 -11.31
CA PRO A 125 -12.27 -16.69 -12.55
C PRO A 125 -11.25 -15.91 -13.38
N THR A 126 -11.35 -14.57 -13.39
CA THR A 126 -10.40 -13.71 -14.11
C THR A 126 -9.03 -13.72 -13.43
N VAL A 127 -8.98 -13.52 -12.11
CA VAL A 127 -7.74 -13.59 -11.33
C VAL A 127 -7.07 -14.95 -11.48
N SER A 128 -7.85 -16.05 -11.40
CA SER A 128 -7.33 -17.41 -11.59
C SER A 128 -6.66 -17.58 -12.96
N ARG A 129 -7.34 -17.21 -14.04
CA ARG A 129 -6.82 -17.33 -15.41
C ARG A 129 -5.57 -16.45 -15.63
N LEU A 130 -5.56 -15.22 -15.11
CA LEU A 130 -4.40 -14.33 -15.18
C LEU A 130 -3.21 -14.95 -14.44
N THR A 131 -3.44 -15.46 -13.24
CA THR A 131 -2.41 -16.15 -12.46
C THR A 131 -1.88 -17.38 -13.19
N ASP A 132 -2.76 -18.19 -13.79
CA ASP A 132 -2.38 -19.37 -14.58
C ASP A 132 -1.40 -18.99 -15.70
N GLY A 133 -1.74 -17.97 -16.49
CA GLY A 133 -0.87 -17.51 -17.61
C GLY A 133 0.48 -16.98 -17.14
N LEU A 134 0.52 -16.24 -16.01
CA LEU A 134 1.78 -15.73 -15.46
C LEU A 134 2.66 -16.87 -14.91
N LEU A 135 2.08 -17.89 -14.28
CA LEU A 135 2.81 -19.06 -13.81
C LEU A 135 3.29 -19.95 -14.96
N ASP A 136 2.57 -20.00 -16.10
CA ASP A 136 3.05 -20.65 -17.32
C ASP A 136 4.29 -19.95 -17.85
N SER A 137 4.26 -18.61 -17.98
CA SER A 137 5.40 -17.81 -18.42
C SER A 137 6.60 -17.95 -17.47
N LEU A 138 6.37 -17.96 -16.16
CA LEU A 138 7.40 -18.21 -15.16
C LEU A 138 8.03 -19.61 -15.35
N THR A 139 7.20 -20.63 -15.59
CA THR A 139 7.64 -22.00 -15.79
C THR A 139 8.50 -22.15 -17.05
N GLU A 140 8.10 -21.54 -18.15
CA GLU A 140 8.88 -21.46 -19.38
C GLU A 140 10.22 -20.77 -19.14
N ARG A 141 10.21 -19.62 -18.50
CA ARG A 141 11.43 -18.86 -18.19
C ARG A 141 12.40 -19.66 -17.31
N LEU A 142 11.90 -20.39 -16.32
CA LEU A 142 12.72 -21.26 -15.47
C LEU A 142 13.37 -22.40 -16.25
N LYS A 143 12.69 -22.94 -17.30
CA LYS A 143 13.24 -24.00 -18.16
C LYS A 143 14.29 -23.45 -19.13
N ASP A 144 14.00 -22.33 -19.79
CA ASP A 144 14.80 -21.79 -20.89
C ASP A 144 15.90 -20.82 -20.44
N GLY A 145 15.71 -20.20 -19.26
CA GLY A 145 16.56 -19.12 -18.72
C GLY A 145 17.74 -19.56 -17.87
N GLY A 146 18.23 -20.79 -18.00
CA GLY A 146 19.34 -21.28 -17.17
C GLY A 146 18.93 -21.68 -15.75
N GLY A 147 17.62 -21.86 -15.51
CA GLY A 147 17.07 -22.31 -14.22
C GLY A 147 16.68 -21.21 -13.26
N GLU A 148 16.89 -19.92 -13.61
CA GLU A 148 16.57 -18.76 -12.77
C GLU A 148 15.56 -17.83 -13.44
N ALA A 149 14.72 -17.19 -12.61
CA ALA A 149 13.75 -16.20 -13.07
C ALA A 149 13.47 -15.13 -12.00
N ASP A 150 13.22 -13.88 -12.42
CA ASP A 150 12.74 -12.82 -11.53
C ASP A 150 11.22 -12.95 -11.35
N PHE A 151 10.81 -13.51 -10.22
CA PHE A 151 9.41 -13.69 -9.86
C PHE A 151 8.68 -12.34 -9.67
N ALA A 152 9.38 -11.33 -9.14
CA ALA A 152 8.77 -10.02 -8.93
C ALA A 152 8.35 -9.42 -10.27
N ALA A 153 9.25 -9.36 -11.24
CA ALA A 153 8.98 -8.81 -12.56
C ALA A 153 7.95 -9.61 -13.35
N LEU A 154 8.02 -10.97 -13.31
CA LEU A 154 7.18 -11.83 -14.15
C LEU A 154 5.78 -12.08 -13.57
N VAL A 155 5.62 -12.02 -12.25
CA VAL A 155 4.37 -12.42 -11.60
C VAL A 155 3.83 -11.33 -10.68
N SER A 156 4.63 -10.90 -9.69
CA SER A 156 4.10 -10.02 -8.63
C SER A 156 3.70 -8.64 -9.14
N GLU A 157 4.40 -8.09 -10.11
CA GLU A 157 4.10 -6.79 -10.71
C GLU A 157 3.02 -6.89 -11.80
N GLU A 158 2.95 -8.02 -12.51
CA GLU A 158 2.02 -8.20 -13.61
C GLU A 158 0.61 -8.55 -13.14
N LEU A 159 0.44 -9.37 -12.09
CA LEU A 159 -0.88 -9.81 -11.66
C LEU A 159 -1.79 -8.64 -11.23
N PRO A 160 -1.35 -7.68 -10.38
CA PRO A 160 -2.19 -6.56 -9.98
C PRO A 160 -2.58 -5.63 -11.13
N VAL A 161 -1.64 -5.32 -12.05
CA VAL A 161 -1.97 -4.45 -13.19
C VAL A 161 -2.92 -5.14 -14.15
N ALA A 162 -2.76 -6.44 -14.40
CA ALA A 162 -3.65 -7.22 -15.25
C ALA A 162 -5.05 -7.34 -14.60
N THR A 163 -5.11 -7.56 -13.28
CA THR A 163 -6.37 -7.66 -12.54
C THR A 163 -7.15 -6.35 -12.58
N ILE A 164 -6.50 -5.24 -12.21
CA ILE A 164 -7.20 -3.94 -12.16
C ILE A 164 -7.47 -3.40 -13.56
N GLY A 165 -6.57 -3.64 -14.53
CA GLY A 165 -6.77 -3.29 -15.92
C GLY A 165 -7.96 -4.03 -16.53
N ALA A 166 -8.09 -5.33 -16.29
CA ALA A 166 -9.25 -6.10 -16.71
C ALA A 166 -10.55 -5.62 -16.04
N TRP A 167 -10.50 -5.30 -14.73
CA TRP A 167 -11.66 -4.82 -14.00
C TRP A 167 -12.14 -3.44 -14.48
N LEU A 168 -11.23 -2.50 -14.74
CA LEU A 168 -11.53 -1.17 -15.28
C LEU A 168 -11.79 -1.18 -16.80
N ALA A 169 -11.68 -2.35 -17.45
CA ALA A 169 -11.74 -2.53 -18.90
C ALA A 169 -10.75 -1.62 -19.65
N LEU A 170 -9.51 -1.52 -19.14
CA LEU A 170 -8.42 -0.79 -19.80
C LEU A 170 -7.78 -1.66 -20.89
N PRO A 171 -7.36 -1.08 -22.02
CA PRO A 171 -6.63 -1.82 -23.05
C PRO A 171 -5.36 -2.48 -22.48
N SER A 172 -5.14 -3.75 -22.74
CA SER A 172 -3.98 -4.47 -22.21
C SER A 172 -2.64 -3.93 -22.69
N ALA A 173 -2.63 -3.29 -23.86
CA ALA A 173 -1.44 -2.60 -24.39
C ALA A 173 -0.97 -1.44 -23.49
N ASP A 174 -1.85 -0.86 -22.68
CA ASP A 174 -1.55 0.28 -21.81
C ASP A 174 -1.00 -0.15 -20.45
N TRP A 175 -1.21 -1.41 -20.03
CA TRP A 175 -0.87 -1.88 -18.69
C TRP A 175 0.60 -1.68 -18.31
N PRO A 176 1.60 -1.96 -19.18
CA PRO A 176 3.00 -1.73 -18.83
C PRO A 176 3.28 -0.25 -18.53
N ARG A 177 2.70 0.67 -19.32
CA ARG A 177 2.90 2.12 -19.11
C ARG A 177 2.22 2.59 -17.82
N LEU A 178 1.00 2.13 -17.54
CA LEU A 178 0.27 2.46 -16.31
C LEU A 178 1.02 1.97 -15.06
N ARG A 179 1.65 0.79 -15.13
CA ARG A 179 2.51 0.27 -14.08
C ARG A 179 3.71 1.18 -13.83
N GLU A 180 4.45 1.55 -14.88
CA GLU A 180 5.58 2.48 -14.76
C GLU A 180 5.19 3.80 -14.10
N LEU A 181 4.11 4.42 -14.58
CA LEU A 181 3.61 5.68 -14.03
C LEU A 181 3.21 5.55 -12.56
N THR A 182 2.63 4.42 -12.16
CA THR A 182 2.29 4.14 -10.76
C THR A 182 3.54 4.07 -9.90
N HIS A 183 4.60 3.42 -10.35
CA HIS A 183 5.87 3.36 -9.62
C HIS A 183 6.56 4.72 -9.48
N GLU A 184 6.42 5.59 -10.46
CA GLU A 184 6.99 6.93 -10.42
C GLU A 184 6.19 7.89 -9.51
N GLN A 185 4.87 7.77 -9.48
CA GLN A 185 4.04 8.67 -8.67
C GLN A 185 4.08 8.36 -7.17
N VAL A 186 4.44 7.15 -6.74
CA VAL A 186 4.37 6.71 -5.33
C VAL A 186 5.18 7.59 -4.37
N PHE A 187 6.20 8.30 -4.86
CA PHE A 187 7.03 9.17 -4.03
C PHE A 187 6.27 10.35 -3.41
N THR A 188 5.09 10.72 -3.95
CA THR A 188 4.21 11.70 -3.30
C THR A 188 3.75 11.24 -1.92
N GLN A 189 3.67 9.93 -1.71
CA GLN A 189 3.17 9.32 -0.49
C GLN A 189 4.32 8.85 0.43
N GLU A 190 5.58 8.93 -0.02
CA GLU A 190 6.74 8.60 0.81
C GLU A 190 6.90 9.58 1.98
N LEU A 191 7.46 9.08 3.10
CA LEU A 191 7.63 9.88 4.31
C LEU A 191 8.60 11.05 4.10
N LEU A 192 9.71 10.80 3.40
CA LEU A 192 10.78 11.77 3.17
C LEU A 192 11.23 11.75 1.69
N PRO A 193 10.39 12.18 0.74
CA PRO A 193 10.74 12.21 -0.66
C PRO A 193 11.79 13.30 -0.94
N SER A 194 12.70 13.03 -1.87
CA SER A 194 13.59 14.06 -2.40
C SER A 194 12.87 14.93 -3.44
N ALA A 195 13.42 16.12 -3.72
CA ALA A 195 12.88 17.01 -4.75
C ALA A 195 12.86 16.32 -6.14
N SER A 196 13.89 15.53 -6.47
CA SER A 196 13.94 14.79 -7.75
C SER A 196 12.88 13.69 -7.82
N GLN A 197 12.59 13.01 -6.72
CA GLN A 197 11.51 12.03 -6.64
C GLN A 197 10.14 12.69 -6.85
N LEU A 198 9.89 13.84 -6.22
CA LEU A 198 8.65 14.59 -6.43
C LEU A 198 8.51 15.09 -7.86
N ALA A 199 9.58 15.57 -8.48
CA ALA A 199 9.55 16.00 -9.88
C ALA A 199 9.18 14.85 -10.85
N ARG A 200 9.68 13.63 -10.59
CA ARG A 200 9.27 12.43 -11.34
C ARG A 200 7.79 12.11 -11.13
N SER A 201 7.33 12.22 -9.90
CA SER A 201 5.91 12.01 -9.58
C SER A 201 5.01 13.06 -10.25
N ASP A 202 5.45 14.32 -10.36
CA ASP A 202 4.69 15.37 -11.05
C ASP A 202 4.49 15.03 -12.53
N VAL A 203 5.54 14.53 -13.21
CA VAL A 203 5.46 14.09 -14.61
C VAL A 203 4.51 12.91 -14.76
N ALA A 204 4.70 11.88 -13.93
CA ALA A 204 3.86 10.68 -13.98
C ALA A 204 2.38 11.00 -13.73
N MET A 205 2.11 11.89 -12.77
CA MET A 205 0.75 12.30 -12.44
C MET A 205 0.08 13.07 -13.58
N ALA A 206 0.82 13.94 -14.27
CA ALA A 206 0.30 14.65 -15.44
C ALA A 206 -0.09 13.71 -16.57
N GLU A 207 0.72 12.67 -16.83
CA GLU A 207 0.40 11.64 -17.83
C GLU A 207 -0.81 10.79 -17.42
N LEU A 208 -0.91 10.39 -16.14
CA LEU A 208 -2.08 9.68 -15.63
C LEU A 208 -3.37 10.52 -15.74
N ARG A 209 -3.28 11.82 -15.47
CA ARG A 209 -4.41 12.74 -15.67
C ARG A 209 -4.85 12.78 -17.14
N ALA A 210 -3.92 12.92 -18.05
CA ALA A 210 -4.22 12.94 -19.49
C ALA A 210 -4.89 11.62 -19.92
N TYR A 211 -4.35 10.49 -19.50
CA TYR A 211 -4.88 9.16 -19.80
C TYR A 211 -6.33 8.98 -19.31
N PHE A 212 -6.59 9.22 -18.02
CA PHE A 212 -7.93 9.02 -17.48
C PHE A 212 -8.94 10.05 -17.99
N THR A 213 -8.51 11.28 -18.27
CA THR A 213 -9.38 12.28 -18.89
C THR A 213 -9.86 11.82 -20.28
N GLU A 214 -8.96 11.25 -21.10
CA GLU A 214 -9.35 10.71 -22.41
C GLU A 214 -10.23 9.47 -22.26
N LEU A 215 -9.91 8.56 -21.35
CA LEU A 215 -10.75 7.39 -21.06
C LEU A 215 -12.18 7.78 -20.68
N ILE A 216 -12.35 8.77 -19.81
CA ILE A 216 -13.66 9.26 -19.40
C ILE A 216 -14.41 9.84 -20.62
N ARG A 217 -13.71 10.62 -21.46
CA ARG A 217 -14.28 11.20 -22.70
C ARG A 217 -14.75 10.11 -23.67
N GLU A 218 -13.97 9.03 -23.81
CA GLU A 218 -14.37 7.87 -24.64
C GLU A 218 -15.60 7.17 -24.07
N ARG A 219 -15.60 6.87 -22.75
CA ARG A 219 -16.75 6.22 -22.10
C ARG A 219 -18.02 7.04 -22.18
N ARG A 220 -17.92 8.37 -22.11
CA ARG A 220 -19.07 9.27 -22.28
C ARG A 220 -19.68 9.21 -23.67
N ARG A 221 -18.91 8.89 -24.71
CA ARG A 221 -19.45 8.67 -26.07
C ARG A 221 -20.30 7.40 -26.14
N ARG A 222 -19.92 6.39 -25.38
CA ARG A 222 -20.62 5.10 -25.29
C ARG A 222 -20.33 4.44 -23.96
N LEU A 223 -21.27 4.54 -23.03
CA LEU A 223 -21.20 3.85 -21.74
C LEU A 223 -21.19 2.33 -21.93
N GLY A 224 -20.28 1.65 -21.26
CA GLY A 224 -20.16 0.19 -21.21
C GLY A 224 -20.66 -0.39 -19.90
N ASP A 225 -20.45 -1.69 -19.71
CA ASP A 225 -20.66 -2.36 -18.42
C ASP A 225 -19.33 -2.50 -17.65
N ASP A 226 -18.58 -1.41 -17.53
CA ASP A 226 -17.36 -1.31 -16.77
C ASP A 226 -17.49 -0.35 -15.59
N PRO A 227 -16.62 -0.41 -14.57
CA PRO A 227 -16.69 0.46 -13.41
C PRO A 227 -16.65 1.94 -13.73
N VAL A 228 -15.82 2.37 -14.70
CA VAL A 228 -15.70 3.79 -15.09
C VAL A 228 -17.04 4.28 -15.65
N SER A 229 -17.69 3.51 -16.54
CA SER A 229 -19.00 3.82 -17.08
C SER A 229 -20.09 3.90 -15.98
N ARG A 230 -20.04 3.01 -15.00
CA ARG A 230 -20.96 3.04 -13.85
C ARG A 230 -20.71 4.24 -12.96
N TRP A 231 -19.45 4.61 -12.72
CA TRP A 231 -19.12 5.81 -11.94
C TRP A 231 -19.58 7.09 -12.64
N ILE A 232 -19.43 7.19 -13.97
CA ILE A 232 -19.98 8.29 -14.76
C ILE A 232 -21.48 8.43 -14.51
N GLY A 233 -22.25 7.35 -14.66
CA GLY A 233 -23.70 7.38 -14.40
C GLY A 233 -24.06 7.74 -12.97
N THR A 234 -23.29 7.26 -12.00
CA THR A 234 -23.48 7.58 -10.57
C THR A 234 -23.23 9.07 -10.29
N TRP A 235 -22.13 9.61 -10.81
CA TRP A 235 -21.76 11.00 -10.59
C TRP A 235 -22.63 11.97 -11.34
N ASP A 236 -23.09 11.66 -12.56
CA ASP A 236 -24.08 12.47 -13.30
C ASP A 236 -25.41 12.61 -12.53
N ALA A 237 -25.78 11.59 -11.74
CA ALA A 237 -26.97 11.66 -10.89
C ALA A 237 -26.75 12.45 -9.59
N MET A 238 -25.49 12.63 -9.14
CA MET A 238 -25.13 13.27 -7.88
C MET A 238 -24.61 14.69 -8.02
N GLU A 239 -24.07 15.05 -9.18
CA GLU A 239 -23.38 16.31 -9.48
C GLU A 239 -23.91 16.88 -10.81
N PRO A 240 -24.68 18.00 -10.76
CA PRO A 240 -25.23 18.61 -11.98
C PRO A 240 -24.17 19.23 -12.90
N ASP A 241 -23.03 19.64 -12.32
CA ASP A 241 -21.89 20.18 -13.06
C ASP A 241 -21.09 19.02 -13.65
N ARG A 242 -21.12 18.88 -14.97
CA ARG A 242 -20.49 17.79 -15.69
C ARG A 242 -18.96 17.76 -15.52
N ASP A 243 -18.31 18.90 -15.48
CA ASP A 243 -16.86 18.98 -15.33
C ASP A 243 -16.44 18.49 -13.94
N LYS A 244 -17.21 18.80 -12.91
CA LYS A 244 -17.01 18.28 -11.56
C LYS A 244 -17.32 16.79 -11.45
N ALA A 245 -18.35 16.32 -12.15
CA ALA A 245 -18.66 14.88 -12.22
C ALA A 245 -17.49 14.11 -12.87
N ASP A 246 -16.96 14.60 -14.00
CA ASP A 246 -15.79 13.99 -14.67
C ASP A 246 -14.54 14.02 -13.80
N GLU A 247 -14.30 15.12 -13.10
CA GLU A 247 -13.18 15.23 -12.16
C GLU A 247 -13.30 14.23 -11.00
N ALA A 248 -14.49 14.03 -10.46
CA ALA A 248 -14.71 13.04 -9.41
C ALA A 248 -14.50 11.60 -9.91
N VAL A 249 -14.95 11.27 -11.13
CA VAL A 249 -14.67 9.98 -11.77
C VAL A 249 -13.17 9.81 -12.02
N TYR A 250 -12.46 10.86 -12.46
CA TYR A 250 -11.02 10.86 -12.63
C TYR A 250 -10.30 10.51 -11.33
N PHE A 251 -10.58 11.22 -10.23
CA PHE A 251 -9.91 10.96 -8.95
C PHE A 251 -10.21 9.55 -8.42
N LEU A 252 -11.39 9.02 -8.70
CA LEU A 252 -11.74 7.66 -8.29
C LEU A 252 -10.98 6.63 -9.13
N ALA A 253 -10.91 6.78 -10.45
CA ALA A 253 -10.19 5.88 -11.34
C ALA A 253 -8.69 5.91 -11.08
N LEU A 254 -8.12 7.11 -10.94
CA LEU A 254 -6.73 7.33 -10.54
C LEU A 254 -6.42 6.61 -9.22
N PHE A 255 -7.21 6.88 -8.18
CA PHE A 255 -6.99 6.28 -6.87
C PHE A 255 -7.02 4.76 -6.93
N VAL A 256 -8.00 4.18 -7.60
CA VAL A 256 -8.15 2.73 -7.71
C VAL A 256 -6.93 2.10 -8.40
N LEU A 257 -6.45 2.69 -9.50
CA LEU A 257 -5.24 2.21 -10.17
C LEU A 257 -4.03 2.27 -9.24
N LEU A 258 -3.76 3.43 -8.65
CA LEU A 258 -2.56 3.65 -7.83
C LEU A 258 -2.52 2.75 -6.59
N ALA A 259 -3.68 2.62 -5.91
CA ALA A 259 -3.78 1.83 -4.69
C ALA A 259 -3.67 0.33 -4.94
N ALA A 260 -4.13 -0.16 -6.11
CA ALA A 260 -4.14 -1.58 -6.43
C ALA A 260 -2.74 -2.12 -6.80
N LEU A 261 -1.89 -1.34 -7.46
CA LEU A 261 -0.65 -1.86 -8.03
C LEU A 261 0.47 -2.01 -7.00
N GLU A 262 0.93 -0.93 -6.43
CA GLU A 262 2.14 -0.91 -5.59
C GLU A 262 2.02 -1.79 -4.34
N THR A 263 0.88 -1.71 -3.66
CA THR A 263 0.67 -2.45 -2.40
C THR A 263 0.46 -3.94 -2.64
N THR A 264 -0.28 -4.31 -3.68
CA THR A 264 -0.54 -5.72 -3.98
C THR A 264 0.71 -6.39 -4.56
N SER A 265 1.45 -5.76 -5.47
CA SER A 265 2.71 -6.33 -5.98
C SER A 265 3.72 -6.57 -4.85
N THR A 266 3.80 -5.65 -3.88
CA THR A 266 4.62 -5.82 -2.69
C THR A 266 4.13 -6.97 -1.81
N LEU A 267 2.82 -7.10 -1.58
CA LEU A 267 2.26 -8.24 -0.84
C LEU A 267 2.64 -9.56 -1.50
N LEU A 268 2.46 -9.68 -2.81
CA LEU A 268 2.75 -10.90 -3.57
C LEU A 268 4.25 -11.25 -3.54
N SER A 269 5.12 -10.26 -3.71
CA SER A 269 6.57 -10.44 -3.66
C SER A 269 7.04 -10.85 -2.26
N THR A 270 6.57 -10.15 -1.21
CA THR A 270 6.94 -10.45 0.19
C THR A 270 6.42 -11.82 0.60
N MET A 271 5.18 -12.15 0.26
CA MET A 271 4.59 -13.47 0.51
C MET A 271 5.42 -14.60 -0.14
N THR A 272 5.81 -14.41 -1.39
CA THR A 272 6.64 -15.40 -2.11
C THR A 272 8.05 -15.47 -1.51
N LEU A 273 8.67 -14.33 -1.17
CA LEU A 273 9.96 -14.31 -0.47
C LEU A 273 9.92 -15.12 0.84
N LEU A 274 8.88 -14.91 1.64
CA LEU A 274 8.68 -15.66 2.89
C LEU A 274 8.47 -17.16 2.64
N LEU A 275 7.80 -17.52 1.55
CA LEU A 275 7.55 -18.91 1.17
C LEU A 275 8.84 -19.61 0.72
N VAL A 276 9.58 -19.00 -0.22
CA VAL A 276 10.79 -19.64 -0.80
C VAL A 276 12.02 -19.53 0.10
N GLY A 277 12.03 -18.58 1.02
CA GLY A 277 13.11 -18.38 1.98
C GLY A 277 13.20 -19.45 3.07
N GLU A 278 12.15 -20.27 3.25
CA GLU A 278 12.11 -21.34 4.25
C GLU A 278 11.43 -22.59 3.65
N PRO A 279 12.17 -23.64 3.28
CA PRO A 279 11.62 -24.83 2.63
C PRO A 279 10.42 -25.46 3.36
N ALA A 280 10.44 -25.45 4.69
CA ALA A 280 9.35 -26.00 5.49
C ALA A 280 8.01 -25.28 5.27
N ARG A 281 8.02 -24.00 4.89
CA ARG A 281 6.81 -23.23 4.58
C ARG A 281 6.18 -23.66 3.27
N TRP A 282 7.01 -23.96 2.27
CA TRP A 282 6.54 -24.52 1.01
C TRP A 282 5.89 -25.87 1.23
N ASP A 283 6.60 -26.79 1.92
CA ASP A 283 6.12 -28.14 2.20
C ASP A 283 4.82 -28.11 3.03
N LEU A 284 4.72 -27.20 3.99
CA LEU A 284 3.49 -26.98 4.77
C LEU A 284 2.31 -26.60 3.86
N LEU A 285 2.47 -25.62 2.98
CA LEU A 285 1.38 -25.16 2.11
C LEU A 285 1.05 -26.16 1.00
N ALA A 286 2.02 -26.88 0.49
CA ALA A 286 1.79 -27.98 -0.46
C ALA A 286 0.95 -29.09 0.17
N ALA A 287 1.22 -29.43 1.44
CA ALA A 287 0.44 -30.42 2.18
C ALA A 287 -0.92 -29.88 2.70
N ARG A 288 -1.00 -28.58 2.98
CA ARG A 288 -2.17 -27.93 3.59
C ARG A 288 -2.53 -26.62 2.85
N PRO A 289 -3.05 -26.70 1.60
CA PRO A 289 -3.43 -25.52 0.81
C PRO A 289 -4.54 -24.67 1.47
N ASP A 290 -5.27 -25.24 2.41
CA ASP A 290 -6.27 -24.57 3.23
C ASP A 290 -5.67 -23.48 4.16
N LEU A 291 -4.36 -23.55 4.45
CA LEU A 291 -3.63 -22.53 5.21
C LEU A 291 -3.26 -21.27 4.41
N ALA A 292 -3.49 -21.26 3.09
CA ALA A 292 -3.16 -20.10 2.27
C ALA A 292 -3.77 -18.76 2.79
N PRO A 293 -5.03 -18.69 3.22
CA PRO A 293 -5.57 -17.49 3.84
C PRO A 293 -4.80 -17.05 5.09
N ALA A 294 -4.49 -17.98 5.98
CA ALA A 294 -3.75 -17.69 7.21
C ALA A 294 -2.30 -17.24 6.93
N PHE A 295 -1.67 -17.82 5.93
CA PHE A 295 -0.35 -17.41 5.47
C PHE A 295 -0.34 -15.97 4.94
N VAL A 296 -1.37 -15.58 4.18
CA VAL A 296 -1.52 -14.22 3.65
C VAL A 296 -1.73 -13.21 4.78
N GLU A 297 -2.62 -13.50 5.75
CA GLU A 297 -2.85 -12.61 6.90
C GLU A 297 -1.58 -12.46 7.76
N GLU A 298 -0.83 -13.55 7.96
CA GLU A 298 0.44 -13.48 8.69
C GLU A 298 1.53 -12.74 7.89
N THR A 299 1.55 -12.83 6.56
CA THR A 299 2.41 -11.99 5.71
C THR A 299 2.11 -10.51 5.92
N LEU A 300 0.82 -10.14 5.88
CA LEU A 300 0.36 -8.76 6.10
C LEU A 300 0.71 -8.23 7.50
N ARG A 301 0.71 -9.09 8.51
CA ARG A 301 1.20 -8.73 9.85
C ARG A 301 2.72 -8.65 9.88
N TYR A 302 3.41 -9.64 9.32
CA TYR A 302 4.85 -9.81 9.49
C TYR A 302 5.68 -8.76 8.76
N ASP A 303 5.37 -8.48 7.50
CA ASP A 303 6.02 -7.44 6.68
C ASP A 303 4.98 -6.81 5.72
N PRO A 304 4.17 -5.85 6.21
CA PRO A 304 3.10 -5.25 5.43
C PRO A 304 3.65 -4.40 4.27
N PRO A 305 2.92 -4.25 3.17
CA PRO A 305 3.33 -3.36 2.08
C PRO A 305 3.50 -1.90 2.51
N THR A 306 2.66 -1.44 3.44
CA THR A 306 2.67 -0.06 3.96
C THR A 306 3.19 -0.06 5.39
N HIS A 307 4.34 0.57 5.60
CA HIS A 307 4.99 0.67 6.91
C HIS A 307 4.63 1.92 7.69
N VAL A 308 4.15 2.97 7.01
CA VAL A 308 3.79 4.24 7.65
C VAL A 308 2.47 4.75 7.11
N ILE A 309 1.55 5.08 8.01
CA ILE A 309 0.29 5.78 7.73
C ILE A 309 0.31 7.07 8.52
N SER A 310 -0.07 8.20 7.91
CA SER A 310 -0.10 9.48 8.60
C SER A 310 -1.53 9.91 8.92
N ARG A 311 -1.69 10.65 10.01
CA ARG A 311 -2.92 11.33 10.42
C ARG A 311 -2.59 12.71 10.95
N VAL A 312 -3.58 13.56 11.01
CA VAL A 312 -3.51 14.91 11.55
C VAL A 312 -4.50 15.03 12.71
N ALA A 313 -4.07 15.64 13.80
CA ALA A 313 -4.95 15.89 14.93
C ALA A 313 -6.03 16.93 14.56
N GLY A 314 -7.29 16.57 14.68
CA GLY A 314 -8.42 17.47 14.43
C GLY A 314 -8.69 18.45 15.58
N LYS A 315 -8.09 18.21 16.76
CA LYS A 315 -8.20 19.03 17.96
C LYS A 315 -6.99 18.79 18.87
N ASP A 316 -6.78 19.72 19.81
CA ASP A 316 -5.79 19.53 20.88
C ASP A 316 -6.11 18.30 21.71
N CYS A 317 -5.11 17.47 21.98
CA CYS A 317 -5.25 16.25 22.77
C CYS A 317 -3.96 15.86 23.49
N LEU A 318 -4.06 14.88 24.39
CA LEU A 318 -2.91 14.18 24.95
C LEU A 318 -2.75 12.82 24.27
N LEU A 319 -1.54 12.51 23.81
CA LEU A 319 -1.18 11.25 23.21
C LEU A 319 -0.01 10.64 23.99
N ASP A 320 -0.31 9.66 24.83
CA ASP A 320 0.66 8.97 25.70
C ASP A 320 1.57 9.96 26.49
N GLY A 321 0.96 11.04 27.02
CA GLY A 321 1.63 12.06 27.81
C GLY A 321 2.23 13.24 27.01
N PHE A 322 2.19 13.20 25.69
CA PHE A 322 2.59 14.31 24.83
C PHE A 322 1.40 15.22 24.49
N GLU A 323 1.59 16.54 24.61
CA GLU A 323 0.64 17.52 24.09
C GLU A 323 0.70 17.53 22.56
N VAL A 324 -0.40 17.17 21.92
CA VAL A 324 -0.59 17.23 20.49
C VAL A 324 -1.60 18.32 20.18
N ARG A 325 -1.24 19.26 19.34
CA ARG A 325 -2.12 20.36 18.94
C ARG A 325 -2.91 20.01 17.68
N ALA A 326 -4.02 20.67 17.49
CA ALA A 326 -4.73 20.64 16.23
C ALA A 326 -3.77 20.95 15.07
N ASP A 327 -3.91 20.25 13.96
CA ASP A 327 -3.04 20.29 12.79
C ASP A 327 -1.65 19.60 12.96
N ASP A 328 -1.27 19.11 14.14
CA ASP A 328 -0.06 18.31 14.29
C ASP A 328 -0.21 16.97 13.58
N MET A 329 0.83 16.59 12.84
CA MET A 329 0.87 15.31 12.14
C MET A 329 1.44 14.20 13.01
N VAL A 330 0.81 13.03 12.96
CA VAL A 330 1.33 11.79 13.55
C VAL A 330 1.59 10.77 12.46
N HIS A 331 2.72 10.07 12.58
CA HIS A 331 3.11 8.99 11.67
C HIS A 331 2.97 7.66 12.42
N LEU A 332 1.98 6.88 12.05
CA LEU A 332 1.72 5.54 12.57
C LEU A 332 2.69 4.58 11.92
N MET A 333 3.68 4.12 12.67
CA MET A 333 4.71 3.19 12.20
C MET A 333 4.16 1.76 12.20
N VAL A 334 3.32 1.45 11.22
CA VAL A 334 2.57 0.18 11.13
C VAL A 334 3.52 -1.02 11.14
N GLY A 335 4.65 -0.95 10.41
CA GLY A 335 5.66 -2.00 10.45
C GLY A 335 6.24 -2.24 11.86
N ALA A 336 6.38 -1.18 12.67
CA ALA A 336 6.81 -1.29 14.06
C ALA A 336 5.68 -1.80 14.97
N ALA A 337 4.46 -1.30 14.78
CA ALA A 337 3.28 -1.68 15.54
C ALA A 337 2.93 -3.17 15.39
N HIS A 338 3.12 -3.73 14.20
CA HIS A 338 2.94 -5.16 13.94
C HIS A 338 3.97 -6.06 14.65
N ARG A 339 5.08 -5.49 15.11
CA ARG A 339 6.10 -6.18 15.90
C ARG A 339 6.05 -5.80 17.37
N ASP A 340 4.94 -5.22 17.84
CA ASP A 340 4.72 -4.90 19.24
C ASP A 340 4.48 -6.19 20.05
N PRO A 341 5.38 -6.55 21.01
CA PRO A 341 5.23 -7.76 21.80
C PRO A 341 4.05 -7.70 22.77
N ALA A 342 3.56 -6.49 23.10
CA ALA A 342 2.35 -6.34 23.91
C ALA A 342 1.09 -6.81 23.18
N LYS A 343 1.12 -6.80 21.85
CA LYS A 343 0.00 -7.23 21.00
C LYS A 343 0.20 -8.63 20.41
N HIS A 344 1.39 -8.91 19.94
CA HIS A 344 1.74 -10.14 19.23
C HIS A 344 2.83 -10.87 20.00
N PRO A 345 2.53 -11.96 20.73
CA PRO A 345 3.57 -12.81 21.33
C PRO A 345 4.53 -13.32 20.25
N ASP A 346 5.83 -13.33 20.53
CA ASP A 346 6.89 -13.69 19.57
C ASP A 346 6.73 -12.98 18.21
N PRO A 347 6.72 -11.63 18.19
CA PRO A 347 6.29 -10.86 17.01
C PRO A 347 7.23 -11.05 15.82
N ASP A 348 8.46 -11.44 16.05
CA ASP A 348 9.50 -11.65 15.03
C ASP A 348 9.46 -13.05 14.43
N ARG A 349 8.61 -13.94 14.94
CA ARG A 349 8.34 -15.26 14.36
C ARG A 349 7.21 -15.15 13.34
N PHE A 350 7.47 -15.63 12.11
CA PHE A 350 6.42 -15.85 11.12
C PHE A 350 5.68 -17.16 11.44
N ASP A 351 4.39 -17.08 11.68
CA ASP A 351 3.59 -18.23 12.10
C ASP A 351 2.15 -18.18 11.52
N PRO A 352 1.88 -18.93 10.43
CA PRO A 352 0.54 -18.98 9.84
C PRO A 352 -0.54 -19.57 10.76
N HIS A 353 -0.14 -20.24 11.85
CA HIS A 353 -1.07 -20.77 12.85
C HIS A 353 -1.42 -19.78 13.96
N ARG A 354 -0.89 -18.55 13.93
CA ARG A 354 -1.16 -17.50 14.93
C ARG A 354 -2.64 -17.16 15.07
N GLY A 355 -3.48 -17.64 14.16
CA GLY A 355 -4.92 -17.45 14.09
C GLY A 355 -5.31 -16.24 13.25
N THR A 356 -6.43 -16.35 12.55
CA THR A 356 -7.00 -15.27 11.72
C THR A 356 -7.41 -14.05 12.55
N ALA A 357 -7.47 -14.20 13.87
CA ALA A 357 -7.70 -13.13 14.84
C ALA A 357 -6.46 -12.27 15.12
N ALA A 358 -5.31 -12.55 14.51
CA ALA A 358 -4.18 -11.62 14.56
C ALA A 358 -4.59 -10.34 13.84
N HIS A 359 -5.18 -9.41 14.58
CA HIS A 359 -5.50 -8.09 14.06
C HIS A 359 -4.22 -7.45 13.56
N HIS A 360 -4.21 -7.08 12.30
CA HIS A 360 -3.15 -6.27 11.72
C HIS A 360 -3.72 -4.97 11.15
N LEU A 361 -2.87 -3.97 11.01
CA LEU A 361 -3.21 -2.63 10.52
C LEU A 361 -2.83 -2.42 9.05
N ALA A 362 -2.42 -3.48 8.33
CA ALA A 362 -1.98 -3.39 6.93
C ALA A 362 -3.05 -2.83 5.98
N PHE A 363 -4.32 -2.98 6.34
CA PHE A 363 -5.47 -2.41 5.63
C PHE A 363 -6.05 -1.17 6.31
N SER A 364 -5.27 -0.49 7.18
CA SER A 364 -5.74 0.65 7.97
C SER A 364 -6.92 0.29 8.89
N GLY A 365 -7.72 1.26 9.32
CA GLY A 365 -8.86 1.09 10.22
C GLY A 365 -9.91 2.18 10.08
N GLY A 366 -11.04 2.00 10.77
CA GLY A 366 -12.12 2.99 10.79
C GLY A 366 -12.75 3.24 9.42
N ILE A 367 -13.12 4.47 9.15
CA ILE A 367 -13.77 4.87 7.89
C ILE A 367 -12.86 4.73 6.66
N HIS A 368 -11.53 4.76 6.88
CA HIS A 368 -10.52 4.58 5.83
C HIS A 368 -10.02 3.12 5.70
N TYR A 369 -10.71 2.14 6.28
CA TYR A 369 -10.38 0.73 6.05
C TYR A 369 -10.33 0.45 4.54
N CYS A 370 -9.29 -0.25 4.10
CA CYS A 370 -8.96 -0.45 2.69
C CYS A 370 -10.15 -1.00 1.89
N LEU A 371 -10.52 -0.27 0.84
CA LEU A 371 -11.62 -0.65 -0.05
C LEU A 371 -11.25 -1.91 -0.86
N GLY A 372 -9.98 -2.02 -1.28
CA GLY A 372 -9.44 -3.12 -2.08
C GLY A 372 -9.04 -4.36 -1.28
N ALA A 373 -9.18 -4.37 0.06
CA ALA A 373 -8.73 -5.49 0.88
C ALA A 373 -9.28 -6.87 0.45
N PRO A 374 -10.54 -7.01 0.01
CA PRO A 374 -11.04 -8.29 -0.50
C PRO A 374 -10.38 -8.72 -1.81
N LEU A 375 -10.07 -7.77 -2.72
CA LEU A 375 -9.41 -8.07 -4.00
C LEU A 375 -7.94 -8.45 -3.78
N ALA A 376 -7.20 -7.71 -2.98
CA ALA A 376 -5.81 -8.04 -2.65
C ALA A 376 -5.68 -9.43 -2.01
N ARG A 377 -6.61 -9.80 -1.14
CA ARG A 377 -6.68 -11.16 -0.57
C ARG A 377 -7.00 -12.21 -1.64
N LEU A 378 -7.93 -11.92 -2.54
CA LEU A 378 -8.27 -12.84 -3.64
C LEU A 378 -7.05 -13.12 -4.52
N GLU A 379 -6.31 -12.08 -4.91
CA GLU A 379 -5.08 -12.23 -5.70
C GLU A 379 -4.02 -13.05 -4.95
N ALA A 380 -3.74 -12.68 -3.71
CA ALA A 380 -2.73 -13.37 -2.90
C ALA A 380 -3.10 -14.84 -2.63
N HIS A 381 -4.35 -15.13 -2.27
CA HIS A 381 -4.81 -16.53 -2.05
C HIS A 381 -4.76 -17.36 -3.32
N THR A 382 -5.15 -16.77 -4.45
CA THR A 382 -5.15 -17.47 -5.75
C THR A 382 -3.73 -17.78 -6.17
N LEU A 383 -2.85 -16.77 -6.15
CA LEU A 383 -1.45 -16.94 -6.49
C LEU A 383 -0.79 -18.01 -5.60
N LEU A 384 -0.94 -17.91 -4.29
CA LEU A 384 -0.28 -18.81 -3.35
C LEU A 384 -0.69 -20.27 -3.57
N ARG A 385 -1.99 -20.55 -3.73
CA ARG A 385 -2.51 -21.90 -3.99
C ARG A 385 -2.05 -22.44 -5.33
N GLN A 386 -2.11 -21.65 -6.39
CA GLN A 386 -1.70 -22.10 -7.71
C GLN A 386 -0.18 -22.29 -7.78
N LEU A 387 0.60 -21.43 -7.14
CA LEU A 387 2.05 -21.53 -7.10
C LEU A 387 2.49 -22.88 -6.50
N VAL A 388 2.03 -23.20 -5.28
CA VAL A 388 2.42 -24.47 -4.61
C VAL A 388 1.76 -25.70 -5.21
N GLY A 389 0.62 -25.57 -5.90
CA GLY A 389 -0.10 -26.67 -6.53
C GLY A 389 0.40 -27.03 -7.92
N ARG A 390 1.08 -26.11 -8.61
CA ARG A 390 1.48 -26.28 -10.02
C ARG A 390 2.98 -26.41 -10.23
N LEU A 391 3.78 -25.71 -9.40
CA LEU A 391 5.23 -25.71 -9.56
C LEU A 391 5.91 -26.64 -8.55
N PRO A 392 7.04 -27.26 -8.94
CA PRO A 392 7.96 -27.83 -7.97
C PRO A 392 8.41 -26.74 -7.01
N ARG A 393 8.97 -27.15 -5.86
CA ARG A 393 9.48 -26.18 -4.89
C ARG A 393 10.47 -25.22 -5.54
N LEU A 394 10.27 -23.93 -5.29
CA LEU A 394 11.19 -22.87 -5.67
C LEU A 394 12.12 -22.56 -4.49
N THR A 395 13.31 -22.11 -4.82
CA THR A 395 14.32 -21.63 -3.87
C THR A 395 14.73 -20.21 -4.18
N LEU A 396 15.15 -19.47 -3.17
CA LEU A 396 15.69 -18.13 -3.34
C LEU A 396 17.13 -18.21 -3.86
N VAL A 397 17.41 -17.56 -4.98
CA VAL A 397 18.77 -17.54 -5.57
C VAL A 397 19.69 -16.60 -4.79
N ARG A 398 19.18 -15.41 -4.44
CA ARG A 398 19.93 -14.39 -3.68
C ARG A 398 18.98 -13.50 -2.90
N ARG A 399 19.54 -12.83 -1.88
CA ARG A 399 18.77 -11.85 -1.12
C ARG A 399 18.27 -10.73 -2.05
N PRO A 400 16.95 -10.44 -2.06
CA PRO A 400 16.39 -9.45 -2.96
C PRO A 400 16.83 -8.03 -2.59
N PRO A 401 17.18 -7.18 -3.57
CA PRO A 401 17.40 -5.77 -3.34
C PRO A 401 16.07 -5.06 -3.02
N MET A 402 16.12 -4.12 -2.09
CA MET A 402 14.96 -3.34 -1.66
C MET A 402 15.04 -1.90 -2.16
N ALA A 403 13.90 -1.33 -2.53
CA ALA A 403 13.82 0.09 -2.85
C ALA A 403 14.10 0.95 -1.60
N PRO A 404 14.81 2.09 -1.72
CA PRO A 404 15.15 2.96 -0.59
C PRO A 404 13.94 3.83 -0.16
N ARG A 405 12.88 3.17 0.31
CA ARG A 405 11.59 3.75 0.70
C ARG A 405 11.26 3.43 2.15
N VAL A 406 10.69 4.36 2.88
CA VAL A 406 10.35 4.19 4.30
C VAL A 406 8.87 3.88 4.49
N ALA A 407 7.99 4.54 3.74
CA ALA A 407 6.55 4.37 3.90
C ALA A 407 6.04 3.10 3.19
N PHE A 408 6.60 2.78 2.03
CA PHE A 408 6.19 1.63 1.23
C PHE A 408 7.35 0.66 1.04
N ARG A 409 7.12 -0.60 1.41
CA ARG A 409 8.06 -1.69 1.11
C ARG A 409 8.00 -1.98 -0.39
N ARG A 410 9.14 -2.33 -0.97
CA ARG A 410 9.20 -2.87 -2.33
C ARG A 410 10.48 -3.67 -2.55
N LEU A 411 10.32 -4.88 -3.07
CA LEU A 411 11.41 -5.66 -3.65
C LEU A 411 11.66 -5.15 -5.08
N LEU A 412 12.92 -4.93 -5.44
CA LEU A 412 13.28 -4.51 -6.80
C LEU A 412 13.42 -5.71 -7.74
N SER A 413 13.71 -6.89 -7.22
CA SER A 413 13.65 -8.18 -7.91
C SER A 413 13.43 -9.29 -6.87
N LEU A 414 13.03 -10.47 -7.33
CA LEU A 414 12.93 -11.69 -6.53
C LEU A 414 13.37 -12.88 -7.39
N ASP A 415 14.68 -13.14 -7.39
CA ASP A 415 15.24 -14.20 -8.22
C ASP A 415 15.04 -15.56 -7.56
N VAL A 416 14.35 -16.44 -8.27
CA VAL A 416 14.00 -17.79 -7.83
C VAL A 416 14.51 -18.83 -8.82
N ALA A 417 14.77 -20.05 -8.32
CA ALA A 417 15.13 -21.21 -9.11
C ALA A 417 14.32 -22.43 -8.68
N LEU A 418 14.28 -23.45 -9.52
CA LEU A 418 13.76 -24.77 -9.14
C LEU A 418 14.70 -25.41 -8.09
N ALA A 419 14.13 -26.04 -7.03
CA ALA A 419 14.88 -26.69 -5.96
C ALA A 419 15.60 -27.95 -6.42
#